data_08e87cf2d58e1a502b24eeac1da71035
#
_entry.id   08e87cf2d58e1a502b24eeac1da71035
#
_cell.length_a   1.000
_cell.length_b   1.000
_cell.length_c   1.000
_cell.angle_alpha   90.00
_cell.angle_beta   90.00
_cell.angle_gamma   90.00
#
_symmetry.space_group_name_H-M   'P 1'
#
loop_
_entity.id
_entity.type
_entity.pdbx_description
1 polymer ?
#
loop_
_entity_poly.entity_id
_entity_poly.type
_entity_poly.pdbx_seq_one_letter_code
_entity_poly.pdbx_strand_id
1 'polypeptide(L)'
;MDEVVYIPPQTKEEIECCMINLENFININTSDFCDLDPLIKLAIIHHQFESIHPFYDGNGRTGRILCVLYLVTNDLIDLPILYLSRYITHNKSKYYDLIQCIRDNEGNNEKDWQNWILFMLKGLEQTSKETVLLIQNIKIPWMSTRLKFGKNLEQSIAMNF
;
A
#
# COMPACT_ATOMS: atom_id res chain seq x y z
N MET A 1 -35.27 -6.25 -5.11
CA MET A 1 -34.21 -7.26 -5.36
C MET A 1 -33.15 -6.94 -4.33
N ASP A 2 -32.99 -7.81 -3.34
CA ASP A 2 -31.95 -7.65 -2.35
C ASP A 2 -30.60 -7.77 -3.07
N GLU A 3 -29.80 -6.70 -3.00
CA GLU A 3 -28.42 -6.72 -3.51
C GLU A 3 -27.67 -7.82 -2.78
N VAL A 4 -27.08 -8.76 -3.52
CA VAL A 4 -26.23 -9.79 -2.93
C VAL A 4 -24.97 -9.10 -2.43
N VAL A 5 -24.93 -8.84 -1.14
CA VAL A 5 -23.75 -8.30 -0.48
C VAL A 5 -22.71 -9.43 -0.39
N TYR A 6 -21.49 -9.17 -0.85
CA TYR A 6 -20.39 -10.12 -0.69
C TYR A 6 -20.24 -10.57 0.78
N ILE A 7 -20.21 -11.86 1.00
CA ILE A 7 -20.02 -12.46 2.32
C ILE A 7 -18.58 -12.99 2.40
N PRO A 8 -17.72 -12.40 3.24
CA PRO A 8 -16.36 -12.91 3.45
C PRO A 8 -16.40 -14.28 4.16
N PRO A 9 -15.28 -15.04 4.17
CA PRO A 9 -15.16 -16.25 4.96
C PRO A 9 -15.62 -16.04 6.41
N GLN A 10 -16.44 -16.95 6.93
CA GLN A 10 -17.13 -16.78 8.21
C GLN A 10 -16.52 -17.65 9.31
N THR A 11 -15.91 -18.77 8.97
CA THR A 11 -15.28 -19.67 9.92
C THR A 11 -13.79 -19.40 10.07
N LYS A 12 -13.24 -19.73 11.23
CA LYS A 12 -11.81 -19.58 11.49
C LYS A 12 -10.99 -20.41 10.50
N GLU A 13 -11.43 -21.61 10.21
CA GLU A 13 -10.78 -22.55 9.30
C GLU A 13 -10.74 -22.02 7.85
N GLU A 14 -11.83 -21.41 7.39
CA GLU A 14 -11.88 -20.77 6.06
C GLU A 14 -10.96 -19.57 5.98
N ILE A 15 -10.95 -18.71 7.01
CA ILE A 15 -10.07 -17.54 7.08
C ILE A 15 -8.60 -17.99 7.08
N GLU A 16 -8.23 -18.96 7.91
CA GLU A 16 -6.88 -19.50 7.98
C GLU A 16 -6.44 -20.09 6.63
N CYS A 17 -7.30 -20.88 5.97
CA CYS A 17 -7.01 -21.42 4.64
C CYS A 17 -6.78 -20.32 3.60
N CYS A 18 -7.64 -19.30 3.56
CA CYS A 18 -7.49 -18.17 2.64
C CYS A 18 -6.22 -17.36 2.93
N MET A 19 -5.89 -17.15 4.20
CA MET A 19 -4.67 -16.43 4.60
C MET A 19 -3.40 -17.20 4.25
N ILE A 20 -3.37 -18.53 4.41
CA ILE A 20 -2.26 -19.39 3.98
C ILE A 20 -2.08 -19.29 2.45
N ASN A 21 -3.16 -19.32 1.69
CA ASN A 21 -3.11 -19.16 0.23
C ASN A 21 -2.57 -17.78 -0.17
N LEU A 22 -2.99 -16.72 0.52
CA LEU A 22 -2.47 -15.37 0.29
C LEU A 22 -0.98 -15.27 0.65
N GLU A 23 -0.55 -15.84 1.77
CA GLU A 23 0.86 -15.91 2.18
C GLU A 23 1.71 -16.64 1.13
N ASN A 24 1.24 -17.79 0.67
CA ASN A 24 1.90 -18.51 -0.41
C ASN A 24 2.02 -17.66 -1.67
N PHE A 25 0.94 -16.98 -2.09
CA PHE A 25 0.96 -16.08 -3.24
C PHE A 25 1.96 -14.93 -3.06
N ILE A 26 2.04 -14.32 -1.88
CA ILE A 26 3.02 -13.26 -1.58
C ILE A 26 4.45 -13.76 -1.73
N ASN A 27 4.74 -14.96 -1.21
CA ASN A 27 6.09 -15.51 -1.11
C ASN A 27 6.56 -16.33 -2.34
N ILE A 28 5.66 -16.63 -3.29
CA ILE A 28 6.03 -17.31 -4.51
C ILE A 28 6.94 -16.40 -5.37
N ASN A 29 8.23 -16.72 -5.37
CA ASN A 29 9.24 -16.14 -6.25
C ASN A 29 9.56 -17.08 -7.43
N THR A 30 8.61 -17.91 -7.86
CA THR A 30 8.90 -18.97 -8.84
C THR A 30 8.43 -18.61 -10.24
N SER A 31 9.20 -19.10 -11.19
CA SER A 31 8.98 -19.13 -12.63
C SER A 31 7.61 -19.65 -13.10
N ASP A 32 6.81 -20.22 -12.23
CA ASP A 32 5.54 -20.86 -12.57
C ASP A 32 4.32 -19.95 -12.50
N PHE A 33 4.40 -18.83 -11.75
CA PHE A 33 3.45 -17.71 -11.83
C PHE A 33 4.15 -16.47 -12.38
N CYS A 34 5.19 -16.74 -13.13
CA CYS A 34 5.99 -15.90 -13.98
C CYS A 34 5.68 -14.40 -13.94
N ASP A 35 6.69 -13.62 -14.03
CA ASP A 35 6.72 -12.24 -14.60
C ASP A 35 5.57 -11.27 -14.24
N LEU A 36 4.76 -11.55 -13.21
CA LEU A 36 3.85 -10.55 -12.69
C LEU A 36 4.66 -9.43 -12.06
N ASP A 37 4.56 -8.26 -12.66
CA ASP A 37 5.13 -7.06 -12.08
C ASP A 37 4.73 -6.93 -10.61
N PRO A 38 5.67 -6.67 -9.68
CA PRO A 38 5.37 -6.57 -8.25
C PRO A 38 4.26 -5.57 -7.91
N LEU A 39 4.10 -4.49 -8.68
CA LEU A 39 3.03 -3.51 -8.46
C LEU A 39 1.65 -4.08 -8.82
N ILE A 40 1.58 -4.91 -9.86
CA ILE A 40 0.34 -5.65 -10.21
C ILE A 40 0.02 -6.66 -9.11
N LYS A 41 1.02 -7.42 -8.69
CA LYS A 41 0.89 -8.40 -7.59
C LYS A 41 0.42 -7.74 -6.31
N LEU A 42 0.94 -6.56 -5.96
CA LEU A 42 0.50 -5.76 -4.82
C LEU A 42 -1.01 -5.43 -4.89
N ALA A 43 -1.51 -5.03 -6.06
CA ALA A 43 -2.93 -4.72 -6.22
C ALA A 43 -3.80 -5.96 -5.98
N ILE A 44 -3.38 -7.14 -6.45
CA ILE A 44 -4.07 -8.41 -6.21
C ILE A 44 -4.03 -8.78 -4.73
N ILE A 45 -2.86 -8.68 -4.09
CA ILE A 45 -2.68 -8.94 -2.65
C ILE A 45 -3.64 -8.09 -1.82
N HIS A 46 -3.72 -6.78 -2.13
CA HIS A 46 -4.59 -5.88 -1.41
C HIS A 46 -6.07 -6.24 -1.55
N HIS A 47 -6.53 -6.51 -2.78
CA HIS A 47 -7.91 -6.95 -3.03
C HIS A 47 -8.24 -8.24 -2.28
N GLN A 48 -7.34 -9.22 -2.36
CA GLN A 48 -7.55 -10.53 -1.71
C GLN A 48 -7.62 -10.40 -0.20
N PHE A 49 -6.72 -9.61 0.41
CA PHE A 49 -6.73 -9.36 1.85
C PHE A 49 -8.05 -8.68 2.29
N GLU A 50 -8.49 -7.65 1.57
CA GLU A 50 -9.77 -6.97 1.85
C GLU A 50 -10.98 -7.88 1.65
N SER A 51 -10.88 -8.90 0.79
CA SER A 51 -11.94 -9.87 0.55
C SER A 51 -11.96 -10.97 1.61
N ILE A 52 -10.83 -11.45 2.07
CA ILE A 52 -10.74 -12.40 3.21
C ILE A 52 -11.29 -11.74 4.48
N HIS A 53 -10.99 -10.47 4.70
CA HIS A 53 -11.46 -9.68 5.83
C HIS A 53 -11.21 -10.33 7.20
N PRO A 54 -9.95 -10.72 7.52
CA PRO A 54 -9.64 -11.63 8.60
C PRO A 54 -9.88 -11.08 10.01
N PHE A 55 -9.99 -9.76 10.18
CA PHE A 55 -10.14 -9.12 11.48
C PHE A 55 -11.53 -8.54 11.68
N TYR A 56 -11.97 -8.46 12.93
CA TYR A 56 -13.23 -7.80 13.29
C TYR A 56 -13.21 -6.30 12.97
N ASP A 57 -12.06 -5.63 13.16
CA ASP A 57 -11.82 -4.22 12.79
C ASP A 57 -10.38 -4.03 12.31
N GLY A 58 -10.16 -3.00 11.50
CA GLY A 58 -8.84 -2.60 11.06
C GLY A 58 -8.33 -3.28 9.79
N ASN A 59 -9.13 -4.08 9.09
CA ASN A 59 -8.72 -4.76 7.85
C ASN A 59 -8.12 -3.78 6.84
N GLY A 60 -8.81 -2.67 6.52
CA GLY A 60 -8.31 -1.69 5.59
C GLY A 60 -6.99 -1.04 6.01
N ARG A 61 -6.73 -0.84 7.31
CA ARG A 61 -5.45 -0.34 7.83
C ARG A 61 -4.36 -1.39 7.64
N THR A 62 -4.63 -2.61 8.03
CA THR A 62 -3.70 -3.74 7.90
C THR A 62 -3.37 -4.03 6.44
N GLY A 63 -4.37 -4.06 5.54
CA GLY A 63 -4.16 -4.27 4.11
C GLY A 63 -3.25 -3.20 3.48
N ARG A 64 -3.39 -1.94 3.88
CA ARG A 64 -2.50 -0.87 3.42
C ARG A 64 -1.08 -0.96 3.99
N ILE A 65 -0.94 -1.38 5.24
CA ILE A 65 0.38 -1.66 5.84
C ILE A 65 1.04 -2.82 5.09
N LEU A 66 0.31 -3.89 4.82
CA LEU A 66 0.80 -5.02 4.04
C LEU A 66 1.32 -4.57 2.67
N CYS A 67 0.60 -3.69 1.96
CA CYS A 67 1.07 -3.13 0.69
C CYS A 67 2.42 -2.42 0.82
N VAL A 68 2.55 -1.57 1.84
CA VAL A 68 3.79 -0.79 2.04
C VAL A 68 4.97 -1.71 2.41
N LEU A 69 4.74 -2.70 3.27
CA LEU A 69 5.76 -3.69 3.60
C LEU A 69 6.15 -4.54 2.39
N TYR A 70 5.18 -4.93 1.56
CA TYR A 70 5.44 -5.65 0.32
C TYR A 70 6.34 -4.85 -0.65
N LEU A 71 6.15 -3.53 -0.75
CA LEU A 71 7.03 -2.67 -1.56
C LEU A 71 8.46 -2.66 -1.01
N VAL A 72 8.64 -2.63 0.32
CA VAL A 72 9.97 -2.67 0.95
C VAL A 72 10.65 -4.04 0.71
N THR A 73 9.92 -5.13 0.89
CA THR A 73 10.48 -6.49 0.72
C THR A 73 10.84 -6.83 -0.73
N ASN A 74 10.30 -6.08 -1.70
CA ASN A 74 10.63 -6.20 -3.12
C ASN A 74 11.60 -5.09 -3.61
N ASP A 75 12.28 -4.39 -2.69
CA ASP A 75 13.27 -3.35 -2.99
C ASP A 75 12.73 -2.19 -3.88
N LEU A 76 11.42 -1.96 -3.86
CA LEU A 76 10.77 -0.87 -4.60
C LEU A 76 10.80 0.45 -3.85
N ILE A 77 10.90 0.41 -2.54
CA ILE A 77 11.13 1.56 -1.65
C ILE A 77 12.05 1.15 -0.50
N ASP A 78 12.93 2.06 -0.08
CA ASP A 78 13.87 1.79 1.03
C ASP A 78 13.21 1.84 2.41
N LEU A 79 12.16 2.64 2.56
CA LEU A 79 11.50 2.90 3.84
C LEU A 79 9.97 2.82 3.71
N PRO A 80 9.25 2.32 4.72
CA PRO A 80 7.79 2.17 4.70
C PRO A 80 7.05 3.50 4.94
N ILE A 81 7.36 4.53 4.13
CA ILE A 81 6.86 5.90 4.31
C ILE A 81 5.74 6.29 3.35
N LEU A 82 5.31 5.36 2.48
CA LEU A 82 4.27 5.64 1.49
C LEU A 82 2.88 5.68 2.15
N TYR A 83 2.19 6.82 2.06
CA TYR A 83 0.89 7.00 2.71
C TYR A 83 -0.28 6.75 1.76
N LEU A 84 -0.45 5.50 1.31
CA LEU A 84 -1.50 5.06 0.39
C LEU A 84 -2.92 5.36 0.92
N SER A 85 -3.10 5.41 2.24
CA SER A 85 -4.38 5.71 2.88
C SER A 85 -4.97 7.04 2.44
N ARG A 86 -4.14 8.07 2.17
CA ARG A 86 -4.61 9.38 1.71
C ARG A 86 -5.34 9.26 0.37
N TYR A 87 -4.73 8.60 -0.60
CA TYR A 87 -5.34 8.40 -1.92
C TYR A 87 -6.66 7.64 -1.85
N ILE A 88 -6.68 6.53 -1.12
CA ILE A 88 -7.88 5.70 -0.94
C ILE A 88 -9.00 6.50 -0.26
N THR A 89 -8.69 7.27 0.79
CA THR A 89 -9.70 8.08 1.49
C THR A 89 -10.31 9.16 0.59
N HIS A 90 -9.49 9.81 -0.26
CA HIS A 90 -10.00 10.81 -1.22
C HIS A 90 -10.83 10.20 -2.35
N ASN A 91 -10.63 8.92 -2.64
CA ASN A 91 -11.31 8.19 -3.71
C ASN A 91 -12.17 7.04 -3.16
N LYS A 92 -12.74 7.21 -1.97
CA LYS A 92 -13.38 6.15 -1.18
C LYS A 92 -14.49 5.43 -1.91
N SER A 93 -15.43 6.14 -2.55
CA SER A 93 -16.51 5.52 -3.33
C SER A 93 -15.95 4.63 -4.41
N LYS A 94 -15.10 5.17 -5.28
CA LYS A 94 -14.49 4.43 -6.37
C LYS A 94 -13.71 3.20 -5.91
N TYR A 95 -13.03 3.29 -4.78
CA TYR A 95 -12.31 2.17 -4.18
C TYR A 95 -13.24 1.01 -3.84
N TYR A 96 -14.35 1.28 -3.16
CA TYR A 96 -15.31 0.22 -2.81
C TYR A 96 -16.07 -0.30 -4.02
N ASP A 97 -16.45 0.56 -4.97
CA ASP A 97 -17.10 0.16 -6.20
C ASP A 97 -16.23 -0.84 -6.99
N LEU A 98 -14.93 -0.56 -7.12
CA LEU A 98 -14.00 -1.44 -7.84
C LEU A 98 -13.77 -2.78 -7.13
N ILE A 99 -13.66 -2.79 -5.81
CA ILE A 99 -13.59 -4.04 -5.04
C ILE A 99 -14.85 -4.86 -5.25
N GLN A 100 -16.01 -4.21 -5.17
CA GLN A 100 -17.30 -4.88 -5.29
C GLN A 100 -17.52 -5.44 -6.71
N CYS A 101 -17.14 -4.71 -7.76
CA CYS A 101 -17.25 -5.24 -9.14
C CYS A 101 -16.50 -6.55 -9.33
N ILE A 102 -15.30 -6.71 -8.75
CA ILE A 102 -14.56 -7.97 -8.83
C ILE A 102 -15.28 -9.08 -8.06
N ARG A 103 -15.81 -8.77 -6.88
CA ARG A 103 -16.55 -9.72 -6.02
C ARG A 103 -17.83 -10.21 -6.68
N ASP A 104 -18.60 -9.31 -7.28
CA ASP A 104 -19.88 -9.63 -7.94
C ASP A 104 -19.68 -10.55 -9.16
N ASN A 105 -18.54 -10.46 -9.81
CA ASN A 105 -18.17 -11.30 -10.95
C ASN A 105 -17.28 -12.50 -10.56
N GLU A 106 -17.15 -12.80 -9.25
CA GLU A 106 -16.30 -13.88 -8.72
C GLU A 106 -14.85 -13.85 -9.27
N GLY A 107 -14.37 -12.66 -9.60
CA GLY A 107 -13.04 -12.46 -10.18
C GLY A 107 -12.91 -12.88 -11.67
N ASN A 108 -13.99 -13.28 -12.34
CA ASN A 108 -13.95 -13.80 -13.71
C ASN A 108 -13.92 -12.71 -14.79
N ASN A 109 -14.10 -11.43 -14.44
CA ASN A 109 -14.11 -10.33 -15.39
C ASN A 109 -12.74 -9.63 -15.45
N GLU A 110 -12.02 -9.83 -16.53
CA GLU A 110 -10.69 -9.22 -16.74
C GLU A 110 -10.71 -7.68 -16.69
N LYS A 111 -11.79 -7.07 -17.18
CA LYS A 111 -11.92 -5.61 -17.19
C LYS A 111 -12.02 -5.02 -15.78
N ASP A 112 -12.65 -5.72 -14.85
CA ASP A 112 -12.75 -5.27 -13.45
C ASP A 112 -11.38 -5.33 -12.78
N TRP A 113 -10.61 -6.38 -13.03
CA TRP A 113 -9.21 -6.47 -12.58
C TRP A 113 -8.35 -5.37 -13.18
N GLN A 114 -8.47 -5.08 -14.48
CA GLN A 114 -7.73 -3.98 -15.10
C GLN A 114 -8.05 -2.64 -14.45
N ASN A 115 -9.33 -2.34 -14.24
CA ASN A 115 -9.77 -1.10 -13.60
C ASN A 115 -9.23 -0.98 -12.16
N TRP A 116 -9.26 -2.07 -11.40
CA TRP A 116 -8.73 -2.12 -10.04
C TRP A 116 -7.22 -1.92 -10.00
N ILE A 117 -6.48 -2.65 -10.82
CA ILE A 117 -5.01 -2.53 -10.92
C ILE A 117 -4.62 -1.11 -11.29
N LEU A 118 -5.25 -0.53 -12.32
CA LEU A 118 -5.00 0.86 -12.72
C LEU A 118 -5.31 1.86 -11.62
N PHE A 119 -6.37 1.64 -10.84
CA PHE A 119 -6.67 2.47 -9.68
C PHE A 119 -5.56 2.41 -8.62
N MET A 120 -5.09 1.22 -8.29
CA MET A 120 -4.02 1.02 -7.31
C MET A 120 -2.69 1.61 -7.79
N LEU A 121 -2.31 1.38 -9.06
CA LEU A 121 -1.09 1.96 -9.66
C LEU A 121 -1.13 3.49 -9.64
N LYS A 122 -2.27 4.10 -9.95
CA LYS A 122 -2.44 5.55 -9.89
C LYS A 122 -2.33 6.08 -8.47
N GLY A 123 -2.84 5.33 -7.50
CA GLY A 123 -2.69 5.64 -6.07
C GLY A 123 -1.23 5.61 -5.63
N LEU A 124 -0.48 4.60 -6.03
CA LEU A 124 0.94 4.48 -5.77
C LEU A 124 1.74 5.62 -6.42
N GLU A 125 1.48 5.92 -7.69
CA GLU A 125 2.13 7.02 -8.41
C GLU A 125 1.92 8.37 -7.71
N GLN A 126 0.66 8.71 -7.43
CA GLN A 126 0.32 9.97 -6.79
C GLN A 126 0.94 10.10 -5.40
N THR A 127 0.80 9.05 -4.58
CA THR A 127 1.32 9.05 -3.21
C THR A 127 2.85 9.10 -3.18
N SER A 128 3.53 8.44 -4.12
CA SER A 128 4.99 8.52 -4.26
C SER A 128 5.45 9.94 -4.61
N LYS A 129 4.80 10.61 -5.57
CA LYS A 129 5.09 12.00 -5.92
C LYS A 129 4.91 12.94 -4.73
N GLU A 130 3.80 12.80 -4.00
CA GLU A 130 3.53 13.59 -2.80
C GLU A 130 4.58 13.35 -1.69
N THR A 131 5.00 12.10 -1.49
CA THR A 131 6.02 11.72 -0.50
C THR A 131 7.38 12.32 -0.86
N VAL A 132 7.80 12.25 -2.13
CA VAL A 132 9.05 12.86 -2.60
C VAL A 132 9.04 14.38 -2.36
N LEU A 133 7.96 15.06 -2.71
CA LEU A 133 7.83 16.50 -2.46
C LEU A 133 7.89 16.84 -0.97
N LEU A 134 7.25 16.03 -0.12
CA LEU A 134 7.30 16.21 1.33
C LEU A 134 8.74 16.08 1.87
N ILE A 135 9.47 15.06 1.44
CA ILE A 135 10.87 14.85 1.85
C ILE A 135 11.75 16.01 1.39
N GLN A 136 11.57 16.48 0.15
CA GLN A 136 12.31 17.64 -0.36
C GLN A 136 12.05 18.89 0.47
N ASN A 137 10.81 19.16 0.83
CA ASN A 137 10.42 20.30 1.65
C ASN A 137 10.96 20.23 3.08
N ILE A 138 11.13 19.02 3.65
CA ILE A 138 11.75 18.82 4.97
C ILE A 138 13.27 18.98 4.89
N LYS A 139 13.90 18.48 3.84
CA LYS A 139 15.36 18.47 3.68
C LYS A 139 15.94 19.89 3.63
N ILE A 140 15.29 20.81 2.93
CA ILE A 140 15.77 22.19 2.74
C ILE A 140 15.88 22.95 4.09
N PRO A 141 14.83 23.05 4.92
CA PRO A 141 14.92 23.71 6.23
C PRO A 141 15.92 23.03 7.17
N TRP A 142 15.97 21.70 7.18
CA TRP A 142 16.88 20.96 8.05
C TRP A 142 18.35 21.22 7.72
N MET A 143 18.71 21.25 6.45
CA MET A 143 20.07 21.60 6.00
C MET A 143 20.43 23.05 6.39
N SER A 144 19.53 24.01 6.21
CA SER A 144 19.76 25.40 6.56
C SER A 144 19.93 25.60 8.06
N THR A 145 19.16 24.88 8.88
CA THR A 145 19.27 24.90 10.35
C THR A 145 20.58 24.27 10.81
N ARG A 146 20.98 23.15 10.26
CA ARG A 146 22.28 22.49 10.57
C ARG A 146 23.45 23.39 10.26
N LEU A 147 23.43 24.09 9.13
CA LEU A 147 24.48 25.04 8.76
C LEU A 147 24.55 26.25 9.71
N LYS A 148 23.41 26.76 10.19
CA LYS A 148 23.36 27.83 11.19
C LYS A 148 23.92 27.39 12.54
N PHE A 149 23.55 26.20 13.02
CA PHE A 149 24.10 25.64 14.26
C PHE A 149 25.62 25.40 14.17
N GLY A 150 26.11 24.86 13.08
CA GLY A 150 27.55 24.67 12.85
C GLY A 150 28.33 25.99 12.92
N LYS A 151 27.87 27.04 12.22
CA LYS A 151 28.52 28.38 12.29
C LYS A 151 28.49 29.03 13.66
N ASN A 152 27.38 28.90 14.39
CA ASN A 152 27.26 29.44 15.75
C ASN A 152 28.18 28.71 16.73
N LEU A 153 28.39 27.40 16.57
CA LEU A 153 29.32 26.62 17.39
C LEU A 153 30.75 27.02 17.13
N GLU A 154 31.17 27.20 15.87
CA GLU A 154 32.51 27.68 15.50
C GLU A 154 32.77 29.08 16.02
N GLN A 155 31.83 30.01 15.96
CA GLN A 155 31.93 31.35 16.51
C GLN A 155 32.05 31.35 18.05
N SER A 156 31.27 30.47 18.71
CA SER A 156 31.34 30.35 20.18
C SER A 156 32.67 29.77 20.66
N ILE A 157 33.23 28.84 19.90
CA ILE A 157 34.57 28.29 20.19
C ILE A 157 35.67 29.36 19.98
N ALA A 158 35.57 30.11 18.87
CA ALA A 158 36.55 31.14 18.54
C ALA A 158 36.54 32.35 19.47
N MET A 159 35.47 32.61 20.24
CA MET A 159 35.37 33.68 21.22
C MET A 159 35.89 33.29 22.62
N ASN A 160 36.17 32.01 22.86
CA ASN A 160 36.62 31.49 24.14
C ASN A 160 38.13 31.10 24.15
N PHE A 161 38.85 31.48 23.11
CA PHE A 161 40.31 31.45 22.99
C PHE A 161 40.84 32.84 22.69
#